data_6244aae7ca0dfc51912fceff7876e5aa
#
_entry.id   6244aae7ca0dfc51912fceff7876e5aa
#
_cell.length_a   1.000
_cell.length_b   1.000
_cell.length_c   1.000
_cell.angle_alpha   90.00
_cell.angle_beta   90.00
_cell.angle_gamma   90.00
#
_symmetry.space_group_name_H-M   'P 1'
#
loop_
_entity.id
_entity.type
_entity.pdbx_description
1 polymer ?
#
loop_
_entity_poly.entity_id
_entity_poly.type
_entity_poly.pdbx_seq_one_letter_code
_entity_poly.pdbx_strand_id
1 'polypeptide(L)'
;VKFHIHTQSQAVIYLFPICFFLKILISDMAAKLISTGFRHSTLPVNYVRPISDRPRLSEVSELEDFPLIDLSSTDRSRLVQQIHQACARFGFFQVINHGVSKETIDEMVSVANEFFDMSMEEKMKLYSDDPTKTTRLSTSFNVKKEEVNNWRDYLRLHCHPIHKYVHEWPSNPPSFKEVVSKYSREVREVGFTIEELISESLGLEKDHMKNVLGEQGQHMAVNYYPPCPEPELTYGLPAHTDPNALTILLQDTTVCGLQILIDGHWFAVNPRPDAFVINIGDQLQALSNGVYKSVWHRAVTNTEKPRLSIASFLCPSDCAVMSPAKPLWEAEDGETKPIYRDYTYAEYYEKFWSRNLDQEHCLENFLNH
;
A
#
# COMPACT_ATOMS: atom_id res chain seq x y z
N VAL A 1 33.41 -8.99 74.63
CA VAL A 1 33.86 -8.80 73.30
C VAL A 1 32.61 -8.81 72.43
N LYS A 2 32.20 -7.62 71.98
CA LYS A 2 31.07 -7.42 71.02
C LYS A 2 31.66 -7.57 69.60
N PHE A 3 31.03 -8.39 68.77
CA PHE A 3 31.22 -8.34 67.31
C PHE A 3 29.91 -7.81 66.68
N HIS A 4 30.08 -6.70 65.99
CA HIS A 4 29.09 -6.15 65.09
C HIS A 4 29.09 -6.96 63.80
N ILE A 5 27.91 -7.41 63.37
CA ILE A 5 27.62 -7.75 62.00
C ILE A 5 26.56 -6.79 61.51
N HIS A 6 26.94 -5.87 60.65
CA HIS A 6 25.99 -5.01 59.94
C HIS A 6 26.15 -5.15 58.45
N THR A 7 25.02 -5.29 57.78
CA THR A 7 24.68 -4.87 56.41
C THR A 7 25.23 -5.68 55.24
N GLN A 8 24.41 -6.64 54.79
CA GLN A 8 24.25 -7.00 53.39
C GLN A 8 22.83 -7.55 53.17
N SER A 9 21.81 -6.74 53.08
CA SER A 9 20.46 -7.22 52.69
C SER A 9 19.49 -6.07 52.37
N GLN A 10 19.88 -5.11 51.54
CA GLN A 10 18.92 -4.10 51.04
C GLN A 10 19.00 -3.83 49.51
N ALA A 11 19.87 -4.48 48.77
CA ALA A 11 20.00 -4.19 47.32
C ALA A 11 19.15 -5.10 46.39
N VAL A 12 18.52 -6.17 46.95
CA VAL A 12 17.81 -7.17 46.10
C VAL A 12 16.33 -6.86 45.94
N ILE A 13 15.72 -6.00 46.78
CA ILE A 13 14.26 -5.81 46.80
C ILE A 13 13.75 -4.83 45.74
N TYR A 14 14.61 -3.99 45.12
CA TYR A 14 14.18 -2.99 44.14
C TYR A 14 14.33 -3.43 42.66
N LEU A 15 14.99 -4.53 42.35
CA LEU A 15 15.14 -5.02 41.01
C LEU A 15 13.96 -5.87 40.50
N PHE A 16 13.24 -6.52 41.39
CA PHE A 16 12.09 -7.38 41.05
C PHE A 16 10.87 -6.62 40.49
N PRO A 17 10.45 -5.47 41.03
CA PRO A 17 9.33 -4.72 40.41
C PRO A 17 9.68 -4.12 39.05
N ILE A 18 10.89 -3.63 38.85
CA ILE A 18 11.31 -3.03 37.56
C ILE A 18 11.34 -4.09 36.44
N CYS A 19 11.87 -5.28 36.72
CA CYS A 19 11.88 -6.38 35.76
C CYS A 19 10.49 -6.92 35.46
N PHE A 20 9.57 -6.90 36.41
CA PHE A 20 8.18 -7.30 36.22
C PHE A 20 7.38 -6.26 35.46
N PHE A 21 7.55 -4.97 35.74
CA PHE A 21 6.96 -3.87 34.99
C PHE A 21 7.51 -3.80 33.56
N LEU A 22 8.83 -4.00 33.34
CA LEU A 22 9.40 -4.09 32.00
C LEU A 22 8.83 -5.27 31.21
N LYS A 23 8.66 -6.44 31.85
CA LYS A 23 8.05 -7.62 31.20
C LYS A 23 6.59 -7.39 30.84
N ILE A 24 5.81 -6.71 31.67
CA ILE A 24 4.41 -6.34 31.38
C ILE A 24 4.37 -5.31 30.25
N LEU A 25 5.21 -4.27 30.29
CA LEU A 25 5.29 -3.27 29.23
C LEU A 25 5.70 -3.88 27.89
N ILE A 26 6.68 -4.78 27.89
CA ILE A 26 7.13 -5.51 26.69
C ILE A 26 6.04 -6.46 26.20
N SER A 27 5.28 -7.09 27.11
CA SER A 27 4.14 -7.95 26.76
C SER A 27 3.00 -7.16 26.14
N ASP A 28 2.64 -6.00 26.69
CA ASP A 28 1.61 -5.11 26.12
C ASP A 28 2.05 -4.47 24.80
N MET A 29 3.34 -4.17 24.67
CA MET A 29 3.92 -3.65 23.43
C MET A 29 4.02 -4.74 22.34
N ALA A 30 4.38 -5.97 22.72
CA ALA A 30 4.40 -7.13 21.81
C ALA A 30 3.00 -7.53 21.32
N ALA A 31 1.93 -7.15 22.04
CA ALA A 31 0.56 -7.40 21.61
C ALA A 31 0.06 -6.45 20.49
N LYS A 32 0.81 -5.39 20.16
CA LYS A 32 0.40 -4.40 19.15
C LYS A 32 0.78 -4.76 17.73
N LEU A 33 1.90 -5.43 17.52
CA LEU A 33 2.38 -5.86 16.20
C LEU A 33 2.28 -7.38 16.07
N ILE A 34 2.05 -7.87 14.87
CA ILE A 34 2.04 -9.31 14.56
C ILE A 34 3.37 -9.81 13.99
N SER A 35 4.24 -8.92 13.52
CA SER A 35 5.61 -9.25 13.08
C SER A 35 6.55 -9.45 14.26
N THR A 36 6.19 -10.37 15.16
CA THR A 36 6.91 -10.65 16.43
C THR A 36 7.99 -11.70 16.30
N GLY A 37 8.05 -12.39 15.15
CA GLY A 37 8.88 -13.58 14.96
C GLY A 37 8.29 -14.86 15.57
N PHE A 38 7.19 -14.78 16.33
CA PHE A 38 6.48 -15.95 16.86
C PHE A 38 5.41 -16.42 15.89
N ARG A 39 5.30 -17.74 15.70
CA ARG A 39 4.17 -18.34 14.99
C ARG A 39 3.01 -18.51 15.96
N HIS A 40 1.88 -17.92 15.59
CA HIS A 40 0.63 -18.18 16.30
C HIS A 40 0.10 -19.58 15.92
N SER A 41 -0.37 -20.33 16.91
CA SER A 41 -1.00 -21.66 16.69
C SER A 41 -2.46 -21.55 16.26
N THR A 42 -3.12 -20.45 16.63
CA THR A 42 -4.51 -20.12 16.29
C THR A 42 -4.62 -18.63 16.01
N LEU A 43 -5.57 -18.24 15.19
CA LEU A 43 -5.85 -16.83 14.91
C LEU A 43 -6.48 -16.15 16.14
N PRO A 44 -5.93 -15.02 16.65
CA PRO A 44 -6.57 -14.28 17.72
C PRO A 44 -7.97 -13.78 17.31
N VAL A 45 -8.92 -13.78 18.27
CA VAL A 45 -10.34 -13.53 17.99
C VAL A 45 -10.60 -12.17 17.31
N ASN A 46 -9.78 -11.16 17.58
CA ASN A 46 -9.87 -9.83 17.00
C ASN A 46 -9.44 -9.76 15.52
N TYR A 47 -8.96 -10.87 14.95
CA TYR A 47 -8.65 -11.02 13.52
C TYR A 47 -9.66 -11.90 12.77
N VAL A 48 -10.60 -12.55 13.49
CA VAL A 48 -11.56 -13.48 12.89
C VAL A 48 -12.72 -12.71 12.27
N ARG A 49 -12.85 -12.79 10.95
CA ARG A 49 -13.94 -12.18 10.18
C ARG A 49 -15.26 -12.93 10.36
N PRO A 50 -16.40 -12.20 10.35
CA PRO A 50 -17.73 -12.85 10.22
C PRO A 50 -17.77 -13.77 9.01
N ILE A 51 -18.58 -14.82 9.05
CA ILE A 51 -18.68 -15.83 7.97
C ILE A 51 -19.01 -15.20 6.62
N SER A 52 -19.85 -14.15 6.61
CA SER A 52 -20.25 -13.41 5.41
C SER A 52 -19.10 -12.63 4.75
N ASP A 53 -18.05 -12.31 5.53
CA ASP A 53 -16.92 -11.45 5.11
C ASP A 53 -15.59 -12.19 5.22
N ARG A 54 -15.53 -13.46 4.81
CA ARG A 54 -14.28 -14.25 4.75
C ARG A 54 -13.73 -14.33 3.33
N PRO A 55 -12.41 -14.51 3.15
CA PRO A 55 -11.75 -14.47 1.84
C PRO A 55 -12.28 -15.49 0.82
N ARG A 56 -12.85 -16.64 1.23
CA ARG A 56 -13.30 -17.71 0.35
C ARG A 56 -12.24 -18.07 -0.70
N LEU A 57 -11.05 -18.45 -0.24
CA LEU A 57 -9.87 -18.63 -1.08
C LEU A 57 -10.08 -19.70 -2.18
N SER A 58 -10.97 -20.67 -1.95
CA SER A 58 -11.33 -21.70 -2.94
C SER A 58 -12.16 -21.17 -4.12
N GLU A 59 -12.74 -19.96 -4.02
CA GLU A 59 -13.53 -19.34 -5.09
C GLU A 59 -12.68 -18.40 -5.98
N VAL A 60 -11.39 -18.28 -5.70
CA VAL A 60 -10.46 -17.40 -6.44
C VAL A 60 -9.92 -18.14 -7.66
N SER A 61 -10.04 -17.51 -8.82
CA SER A 61 -9.53 -18.03 -10.08
C SER A 61 -8.16 -17.44 -10.43
N GLU A 62 -7.41 -18.12 -11.26
CA GLU A 62 -6.23 -17.55 -11.92
C GLU A 62 -6.65 -16.76 -13.17
N LEU A 63 -5.96 -15.67 -13.46
CA LEU A 63 -6.17 -14.88 -14.65
C LEU A 63 -5.06 -15.22 -15.67
N GLU A 64 -5.40 -16.02 -16.68
CA GLU A 64 -4.43 -16.50 -17.69
C GLU A 64 -3.86 -15.32 -18.52
N ASP A 65 -4.71 -14.35 -18.89
CA ASP A 65 -4.38 -13.23 -19.77
C ASP A 65 -4.14 -11.93 -19.00
N PHE A 66 -3.52 -11.98 -17.83
CA PHE A 66 -3.20 -10.76 -17.09
C PHE A 66 -2.23 -9.88 -17.88
N PRO A 67 -2.53 -8.58 -18.10
CA PRO A 67 -1.74 -7.74 -18.99
C PRO A 67 -0.28 -7.60 -18.51
N LEU A 68 0.66 -7.87 -19.42
CA LEU A 68 2.10 -7.67 -19.25
C LEU A 68 2.62 -6.74 -20.33
N ILE A 69 3.19 -5.61 -19.93
CA ILE A 69 3.64 -4.54 -20.83
C ILE A 69 5.15 -4.37 -20.67
N ASP A 70 5.87 -4.42 -21.78
CA ASP A 70 7.31 -4.17 -21.83
C ASP A 70 7.57 -2.69 -22.13
N LEU A 71 8.01 -1.94 -21.11
CA LEU A 71 8.26 -0.50 -21.25
C LEU A 71 9.50 -0.15 -22.09
N SER A 72 10.35 -1.13 -22.43
CA SER A 72 11.49 -0.91 -23.33
C SER A 72 11.11 -0.92 -24.82
N SER A 73 9.85 -1.23 -25.15
CA SER A 73 9.38 -1.26 -26.53
C SER A 73 9.57 0.10 -27.22
N THR A 74 10.15 0.09 -28.42
CA THR A 74 10.31 1.29 -29.24
C THR A 74 9.05 1.67 -30.00
N ASP A 75 8.06 0.78 -30.10
CA ASP A 75 6.75 1.04 -30.68
C ASP A 75 5.82 1.72 -29.66
N ARG A 76 5.90 3.06 -29.62
CA ARG A 76 5.10 3.86 -28.70
C ARG A 76 3.60 3.71 -28.95
N SER A 77 3.18 3.61 -30.21
CA SER A 77 1.75 3.43 -30.53
C SER A 77 1.20 2.13 -29.96
N ARG A 78 1.98 1.07 -30.03
CA ARG A 78 1.63 -0.22 -29.43
C ARG A 78 1.58 -0.14 -27.90
N LEU A 79 2.56 0.53 -27.27
CA LEU A 79 2.55 0.75 -25.80
C LEU A 79 1.28 1.50 -25.37
N VAL A 80 0.95 2.60 -26.03
CA VAL A 80 -0.25 3.39 -25.76
C VAL A 80 -1.51 2.55 -25.90
N GLN A 81 -1.62 1.72 -26.92
CA GLN A 81 -2.75 0.81 -27.10
C GLN A 81 -2.84 -0.26 -25.99
N GLN A 82 -1.70 -0.85 -25.60
CA GLN A 82 -1.66 -1.84 -24.52
C GLN A 82 -2.07 -1.23 -23.16
N ILE A 83 -1.60 -0.03 -22.86
CA ILE A 83 -1.99 0.73 -21.66
C ILE A 83 -3.50 1.00 -21.68
N HIS A 84 -4.04 1.49 -22.79
CA HIS A 84 -5.49 1.72 -22.93
C HIS A 84 -6.30 0.47 -22.61
N GLN A 85 -5.97 -0.64 -23.24
CA GLN A 85 -6.69 -1.91 -23.04
C GLN A 85 -6.60 -2.42 -21.61
N ALA A 86 -5.39 -2.34 -21.01
CA ALA A 86 -5.17 -2.78 -19.63
C ALA A 86 -5.94 -1.92 -18.62
N CYS A 87 -5.88 -0.59 -18.76
CA CYS A 87 -6.56 0.33 -17.84
C CYS A 87 -8.09 0.26 -17.97
N ALA A 88 -8.62 0.14 -19.18
CA ALA A 88 -10.07 0.11 -19.42
C ALA A 88 -10.70 -1.21 -18.98
N ARG A 89 -10.03 -2.35 -19.20
CA ARG A 89 -10.58 -3.66 -18.93
C ARG A 89 -10.30 -4.14 -17.51
N PHE A 90 -9.05 -3.99 -17.07
CA PHE A 90 -8.58 -4.59 -15.81
C PHE A 90 -8.30 -3.56 -14.72
N GLY A 91 -7.99 -2.29 -15.05
CA GLY A 91 -7.50 -1.29 -14.10
C GLY A 91 -6.15 -1.65 -13.48
N PHE A 92 -5.61 -2.83 -13.83
CA PHE A 92 -4.37 -3.43 -13.33
C PHE A 92 -3.56 -4.03 -14.47
N PHE A 93 -2.23 -3.96 -14.38
CA PHE A 93 -1.30 -4.62 -15.32
C PHE A 93 0.08 -4.79 -14.69
N GLN A 94 0.90 -5.65 -15.29
CA GLN A 94 2.32 -5.75 -14.93
C GLN A 94 3.18 -5.04 -15.95
N VAL A 95 4.30 -4.47 -15.49
CA VAL A 95 5.31 -3.87 -16.36
C VAL A 95 6.67 -4.50 -16.12
N ILE A 96 7.40 -4.74 -17.20
CA ILE A 96 8.80 -5.19 -17.21
C ILE A 96 9.67 -4.21 -17.96
N ASN A 97 10.99 -4.34 -17.81
CA ASN A 97 11.98 -3.44 -18.42
C ASN A 97 11.68 -1.96 -18.10
N HIS A 98 11.23 -1.72 -16.89
CA HIS A 98 10.73 -0.43 -16.39
C HIS A 98 11.83 0.56 -16.02
N GLY A 99 13.10 0.22 -16.16
CA GLY A 99 14.25 1.10 -15.91
C GLY A 99 14.78 1.11 -14.45
N VAL A 100 14.02 0.61 -13.48
CA VAL A 100 14.56 0.38 -12.13
C VAL A 100 15.47 -0.84 -12.15
N SER A 101 16.71 -0.68 -11.70
CA SER A 101 17.68 -1.79 -11.75
C SER A 101 17.31 -2.92 -10.79
N LYS A 102 17.68 -4.16 -11.18
CA LYS A 102 17.51 -5.31 -10.28
C LYS A 102 18.25 -5.10 -8.94
N GLU A 103 19.40 -4.47 -8.97
CA GLU A 103 20.19 -4.13 -7.78
C GLU A 103 19.37 -3.23 -6.83
N THR A 104 18.75 -2.16 -7.35
CA THR A 104 17.90 -1.26 -6.56
C THR A 104 16.71 -2.00 -5.94
N ILE A 105 16.12 -2.93 -6.67
CA ILE A 105 15.00 -3.76 -6.18
C ILE A 105 15.49 -4.71 -5.07
N ASP A 106 16.58 -5.42 -5.30
CA ASP A 106 17.15 -6.37 -4.34
C ASP A 106 17.58 -5.66 -3.05
N GLU A 107 18.26 -4.51 -3.14
CA GLU A 107 18.60 -3.66 -1.99
C GLU A 107 17.36 -3.22 -1.20
N MET A 108 16.29 -2.80 -1.90
CA MET A 108 15.04 -2.37 -1.27
C MET A 108 14.35 -3.52 -0.54
N VAL A 109 14.28 -4.70 -1.16
CA VAL A 109 13.72 -5.91 -0.52
C VAL A 109 14.57 -6.32 0.68
N SER A 110 15.91 -6.28 0.58
CA SER A 110 16.81 -6.62 1.68
C SER A 110 16.58 -5.71 2.88
N VAL A 111 16.65 -4.39 2.67
CA VAL A 111 16.52 -3.43 3.77
C VAL A 111 15.12 -3.44 4.40
N ALA A 112 14.08 -3.76 3.63
CA ALA A 112 12.72 -3.92 4.13
C ALA A 112 12.61 -5.17 5.03
N ASN A 113 13.18 -6.31 4.65
CA ASN A 113 13.23 -7.50 5.48
C ASN A 113 14.06 -7.26 6.75
N GLU A 114 15.26 -6.68 6.63
CA GLU A 114 16.08 -6.31 7.78
C GLU A 114 15.32 -5.42 8.78
N PHE A 115 14.51 -4.48 8.29
CA PHE A 115 13.65 -3.63 9.13
C PHE A 115 12.63 -4.46 9.91
N PHE A 116 11.90 -5.38 9.28
CA PHE A 116 10.91 -6.21 9.96
C PHE A 116 11.53 -7.28 10.87
N ASP A 117 12.77 -7.67 10.63
CA ASP A 117 13.56 -8.60 11.47
C ASP A 117 14.19 -7.92 12.69
N MET A 118 14.15 -6.57 12.78
CA MET A 118 14.65 -5.86 13.95
C MET A 118 13.91 -6.29 15.23
N SER A 119 14.57 -6.07 16.38
CA SER A 119 13.95 -6.29 17.68
C SER A 119 12.65 -5.50 17.83
N MET A 120 11.72 -6.02 18.63
CA MET A 120 10.47 -5.33 18.94
C MET A 120 10.72 -3.94 19.54
N GLU A 121 11.75 -3.80 20.37
CA GLU A 121 12.14 -2.53 20.98
C GLU A 121 12.47 -1.47 19.92
N GLU A 122 13.24 -1.82 18.89
CA GLU A 122 13.59 -0.92 17.79
C GLU A 122 12.35 -0.55 16.94
N LYS A 123 11.54 -1.55 16.59
CA LYS A 123 10.31 -1.34 15.82
C LYS A 123 9.33 -0.42 16.54
N MET A 124 9.16 -0.59 17.86
CA MET A 124 8.21 0.20 18.65
C MET A 124 8.58 1.68 18.78
N LYS A 125 9.82 2.08 18.50
CA LYS A 125 10.21 3.52 18.42
C LYS A 125 9.46 4.26 17.30
N LEU A 126 9.05 3.53 16.26
CA LEU A 126 8.33 4.06 15.09
C LEU A 126 6.83 3.78 15.13
N TYR A 127 6.38 2.97 16.10
CA TYR A 127 4.96 2.62 16.20
C TYR A 127 4.10 3.84 16.51
N SER A 128 3.00 3.98 15.78
CA SER A 128 2.01 5.02 16.04
C SER A 128 0.63 4.65 15.50
N ASP A 129 -0.40 4.89 16.32
CA ASP A 129 -1.81 4.81 15.92
C ASP A 129 -2.33 6.13 15.33
N ASP A 130 -1.47 7.16 15.22
CA ASP A 130 -1.83 8.45 14.65
C ASP A 130 -1.72 8.39 13.12
N PRO A 131 -2.85 8.45 12.39
CA PRO A 131 -2.87 8.35 10.93
C PRO A 131 -2.24 9.57 10.23
N THR A 132 -2.03 10.67 10.94
CA THR A 132 -1.48 11.91 10.36
C THR A 132 0.04 11.91 10.28
N LYS A 133 0.72 11.01 11.01
CA LYS A 133 2.18 10.91 10.95
C LYS A 133 2.68 10.49 9.57
N THR A 134 3.66 11.21 9.07
CA THR A 134 4.29 11.02 7.75
C THR A 134 5.19 9.78 7.69
N THR A 135 5.77 9.41 8.85
CA THR A 135 6.52 8.16 9.05
C THR A 135 5.93 7.42 10.24
N ARG A 136 5.46 6.19 10.01
CA ARG A 136 4.94 5.36 11.10
C ARG A 136 4.98 3.88 10.78
N LEU A 137 5.32 3.09 11.78
CA LEU A 137 5.00 1.67 11.82
C LEU A 137 3.64 1.50 12.47
N SER A 138 2.80 0.65 11.91
CA SER A 138 1.49 0.33 12.48
C SER A 138 1.06 -1.09 12.07
N THR A 139 -0.06 -1.53 12.58
CA THR A 139 -0.68 -2.82 12.27
C THR A 139 -2.05 -2.61 11.65
N SER A 140 -2.60 -3.66 11.00
CA SER A 140 -3.91 -3.63 10.37
C SER A 140 -4.00 -2.53 9.30
N PHE A 141 -5.02 -1.67 9.31
CA PHE A 141 -5.14 -0.48 8.47
C PHE A 141 -5.40 0.76 9.32
N ASN A 142 -6.44 0.74 10.13
CA ASN A 142 -6.80 1.79 11.07
C ASN A 142 -7.37 1.21 12.37
N VAL A 143 -6.48 0.81 13.26
CA VAL A 143 -6.80 0.14 14.53
C VAL A 143 -7.81 0.88 15.43
N LYS A 144 -8.04 2.18 15.18
CA LYS A 144 -9.02 2.98 15.95
C LYS A 144 -10.44 2.87 15.40
N LYS A 145 -10.61 2.44 14.16
CA LYS A 145 -11.90 2.39 13.46
C LYS A 145 -12.36 0.99 13.10
N GLU A 146 -11.40 0.07 12.93
CA GLU A 146 -11.70 -1.29 12.52
C GLU A 146 -12.30 -2.12 13.66
N GLU A 147 -13.39 -2.81 13.37
CA GLU A 147 -14.00 -3.80 14.28
C GLU A 147 -13.21 -5.11 14.29
N VAL A 148 -12.64 -5.49 13.15
CA VAL A 148 -11.82 -6.69 12.97
C VAL A 148 -10.48 -6.27 12.37
N ASN A 149 -9.39 -6.65 13.03
CA ASN A 149 -8.04 -6.32 12.57
C ASN A 149 -7.65 -7.14 11.33
N ASN A 150 -6.71 -6.60 10.56
CA ASN A 150 -6.13 -7.25 9.40
C ASN A 150 -4.76 -7.84 9.74
N TRP A 151 -4.45 -9.02 9.20
CA TRP A 151 -3.22 -9.76 9.46
C TRP A 151 -2.03 -9.16 8.71
N ARG A 152 -1.63 -7.94 9.12
CA ARG A 152 -0.59 -7.14 8.47
C ARG A 152 0.04 -6.13 9.43
N ASP A 153 1.37 -6.03 9.42
CA ASP A 153 2.09 -4.84 9.88
C ASP A 153 2.59 -4.06 8.66
N TYR A 154 2.75 -2.75 8.79
CA TYR A 154 3.24 -1.93 7.71
C TYR A 154 4.03 -0.72 8.20
N LEU A 155 5.08 -0.39 7.46
CA LEU A 155 5.82 0.86 7.59
C LEU A 155 5.35 1.82 6.50
N ARG A 156 4.71 2.91 6.91
CA ARG A 156 4.31 4.00 6.00
C ARG A 156 5.35 5.10 6.01
N LEU A 157 5.71 5.57 4.82
CA LEU A 157 6.66 6.64 4.59
C LEU A 157 6.07 7.67 3.61
N HIS A 158 6.24 8.96 3.88
CA HIS A 158 6.16 9.98 2.85
C HIS A 158 7.53 10.09 2.18
N CYS A 159 7.57 10.00 0.84
CA CYS A 159 8.81 9.88 0.07
C CYS A 159 9.11 11.09 -0.80
N HIS A 160 8.13 11.94 -1.13
CA HIS A 160 8.38 13.13 -1.92
C HIS A 160 7.76 14.38 -1.29
N PRO A 161 8.50 15.51 -1.24
CA PRO A 161 9.94 15.63 -1.57
C PRO A 161 10.84 15.00 -0.50
N ILE A 162 11.85 14.23 -0.92
CA ILE A 162 12.69 13.42 -0.02
C ILE A 162 13.33 14.25 1.10
N HIS A 163 13.89 15.44 0.77
CA HIS A 163 14.56 16.29 1.76
C HIS A 163 13.66 16.70 2.93
N LYS A 164 12.34 16.74 2.71
CA LYS A 164 11.36 17.08 3.74
C LYS A 164 11.13 15.95 4.74
N TYR A 165 11.25 14.68 4.30
CA TYR A 165 10.80 13.53 5.09
C TYR A 165 11.91 12.57 5.51
N VAL A 166 13.04 12.53 4.80
CA VAL A 166 14.12 11.55 5.04
C VAL A 166 14.67 11.57 6.46
N HIS A 167 14.60 12.71 7.14
CA HIS A 167 15.09 12.83 8.52
C HIS A 167 14.21 12.06 9.53
N GLU A 168 12.91 11.85 9.21
CA GLU A 168 11.97 11.10 10.02
C GLU A 168 12.05 9.58 9.81
N TRP A 169 12.66 9.15 8.70
CA TRP A 169 12.73 7.73 8.35
C TRP A 169 13.63 6.94 9.31
N PRO A 170 13.42 5.60 9.40
CA PRO A 170 14.27 4.75 10.20
C PRO A 170 15.76 5.00 9.97
N SER A 171 16.54 5.03 11.06
CA SER A 171 18.00 5.10 11.00
C SER A 171 18.63 3.71 11.08
N ASN A 172 17.81 2.70 11.32
CA ASN A 172 18.21 1.30 11.39
C ASN A 172 17.23 0.47 10.52
N PRO A 173 17.71 -0.34 9.59
CA PRO A 173 19.10 -0.62 9.21
C PRO A 173 19.88 0.63 8.74
N PRO A 174 21.21 0.68 8.87
CA PRO A 174 22.01 1.88 8.54
C PRO A 174 21.86 2.37 7.09
N SER A 175 21.66 1.45 6.12
CA SER A 175 21.45 1.75 4.69
C SER A 175 20.03 2.20 4.35
N PHE A 176 19.07 2.12 5.30
CA PHE A 176 17.64 2.31 5.03
C PHE A 176 17.36 3.61 4.29
N LYS A 177 17.85 4.73 4.78
CA LYS A 177 17.57 6.06 4.19
C LYS A 177 18.12 6.21 2.78
N GLU A 178 19.29 5.69 2.51
CA GLU A 178 19.94 5.72 1.20
C GLU A 178 19.19 4.87 0.19
N VAL A 179 18.96 3.60 0.55
CA VAL A 179 18.27 2.62 -0.31
C VAL A 179 16.85 3.07 -0.64
N VAL A 180 16.07 3.47 0.38
CA VAL A 180 14.69 3.94 0.16
C VAL A 180 14.66 5.24 -0.65
N SER A 181 15.65 6.13 -0.48
CA SER A 181 15.74 7.35 -1.28
C SER A 181 16.02 7.06 -2.76
N LYS A 182 16.89 6.10 -3.05
CA LYS A 182 17.21 5.67 -4.41
C LYS A 182 15.98 5.02 -5.05
N TYR A 183 15.43 4.01 -4.39
CA TYR A 183 14.26 3.28 -4.86
C TYR A 183 13.05 4.19 -5.12
N SER A 184 12.71 5.09 -4.20
CA SER A 184 11.55 5.97 -4.36
C SER A 184 11.70 6.95 -5.52
N ARG A 185 12.92 7.46 -5.79
CA ARG A 185 13.16 8.29 -6.98
C ARG A 185 12.97 7.52 -8.27
N GLU A 186 13.59 6.34 -8.38
CA GLU A 186 13.52 5.53 -9.59
C GLU A 186 12.08 5.08 -9.89
N VAL A 187 11.34 4.62 -8.87
CA VAL A 187 9.93 4.23 -9.02
C VAL A 187 9.03 5.40 -9.38
N ARG A 188 9.33 6.62 -8.88
CA ARG A 188 8.59 7.83 -9.26
C ARG A 188 8.71 8.12 -10.76
N GLU A 189 9.90 7.97 -11.35
CA GLU A 189 10.11 8.16 -12.80
C GLU A 189 9.34 7.11 -13.62
N VAL A 190 9.26 5.87 -13.15
CA VAL A 190 8.39 4.86 -13.77
C VAL A 190 6.94 5.31 -13.77
N GLY A 191 6.47 5.86 -12.66
CA GLY A 191 5.11 6.37 -12.54
C GLY A 191 4.82 7.49 -13.54
N PHE A 192 5.71 8.47 -13.68
CA PHE A 192 5.55 9.54 -14.66
C PHE A 192 5.55 9.04 -16.10
N THR A 193 6.41 8.07 -16.42
CA THR A 193 6.39 7.42 -17.74
C THR A 193 5.04 6.77 -18.03
N ILE A 194 4.44 6.10 -17.04
CA ILE A 194 3.13 5.48 -17.19
C ILE A 194 2.03 6.54 -17.31
N GLU A 195 2.08 7.62 -16.55
CA GLU A 195 1.12 8.74 -16.64
C GLU A 195 1.15 9.44 -18.00
N GLU A 196 2.35 9.58 -18.62
CA GLU A 196 2.46 10.06 -20.00
C GLU A 196 1.73 9.12 -20.99
N LEU A 197 1.99 7.81 -20.88
CA LEU A 197 1.33 6.80 -21.71
C LEU A 197 -0.19 6.77 -21.48
N ILE A 198 -0.65 6.95 -20.24
CA ILE A 198 -2.07 7.07 -19.88
C ILE A 198 -2.68 8.31 -20.55
N SER A 199 -2.01 9.47 -20.51
CA SER A 199 -2.49 10.68 -21.17
C SER A 199 -2.69 10.46 -22.66
N GLU A 200 -1.68 9.95 -23.36
CA GLU A 200 -1.73 9.65 -24.79
C GLU A 200 -2.80 8.59 -25.12
N SER A 201 -2.97 7.59 -24.26
CA SER A 201 -3.94 6.51 -24.49
C SER A 201 -5.40 6.96 -24.33
N LEU A 202 -5.62 8.11 -23.71
CA LEU A 202 -6.91 8.83 -23.64
C LEU A 202 -7.08 9.86 -24.79
N GLY A 203 -6.11 9.96 -25.71
CA GLY A 203 -6.12 10.97 -26.76
C GLY A 203 -5.80 12.38 -26.27
N LEU A 204 -5.17 12.51 -25.10
CA LEU A 204 -4.80 13.77 -24.48
C LEU A 204 -3.31 14.09 -24.75
N GLU A 205 -2.92 15.34 -24.55
CA GLU A 205 -1.51 15.73 -24.58
C GLU A 205 -0.71 14.92 -23.56
N LYS A 206 0.52 14.53 -23.92
CA LYS A 206 1.33 13.62 -23.10
C LYS A 206 1.56 14.13 -21.66
N ASP A 207 1.65 15.45 -21.47
CA ASP A 207 1.85 16.10 -20.16
C ASP A 207 0.54 16.37 -19.41
N HIS A 208 -0.63 15.92 -19.93
CA HIS A 208 -1.93 16.25 -19.37
C HIS A 208 -2.05 15.83 -17.90
N MET A 209 -1.78 14.55 -17.60
CA MET A 209 -1.89 14.05 -16.23
C MET A 209 -0.92 14.78 -15.28
N LYS A 210 0.32 14.99 -15.69
CA LYS A 210 1.31 15.75 -14.93
C LYS A 210 0.81 17.16 -14.59
N ASN A 211 0.19 17.85 -15.55
CA ASN A 211 -0.30 19.21 -15.36
C ASN A 211 -1.51 19.27 -14.42
N VAL A 212 -2.45 18.33 -14.55
CA VAL A 212 -3.67 18.27 -13.73
C VAL A 212 -3.37 17.79 -12.30
N LEU A 213 -2.52 16.77 -12.15
CA LEU A 213 -2.15 16.22 -10.84
C LEU A 213 -1.23 17.16 -10.04
N GLY A 214 -0.55 18.11 -10.72
CA GLY A 214 0.28 19.13 -10.10
C GLY A 214 1.56 18.57 -9.48
N GLU A 215 2.05 19.21 -8.41
CA GLU A 215 3.20 18.74 -7.66
C GLU A 215 2.83 17.50 -6.84
N GLN A 216 2.95 16.35 -7.48
CA GLN A 216 2.51 15.09 -6.88
C GLN A 216 3.36 14.70 -5.67
N GLY A 217 2.70 14.37 -4.56
CA GLY A 217 3.31 13.65 -3.44
C GLY A 217 3.62 12.19 -3.81
N GLN A 218 4.46 11.56 -3.00
CA GLN A 218 4.70 10.10 -3.07
C GLN A 218 4.64 9.52 -1.68
N HIS A 219 3.77 8.53 -1.47
CA HIS A 219 3.73 7.75 -0.26
C HIS A 219 4.22 6.33 -0.56
N MET A 220 4.76 5.67 0.45
CA MET A 220 5.17 4.27 0.37
C MET A 220 4.60 3.50 1.56
N ALA A 221 4.08 2.31 1.30
CA ALA A 221 3.73 1.34 2.33
C ALA A 221 4.56 0.07 2.13
N VAL A 222 5.46 -0.21 3.06
CA VAL A 222 6.17 -1.49 3.14
C VAL A 222 5.33 -2.41 4.00
N ASN A 223 4.66 -3.37 3.37
CA ASN A 223 3.69 -4.26 4.02
C ASN A 223 4.36 -5.60 4.34
N TYR A 224 4.16 -6.07 5.55
CA TYR A 224 4.63 -7.36 6.01
C TYR A 224 3.48 -8.20 6.54
N TYR A 225 3.31 -9.37 5.96
CA TYR A 225 2.26 -10.34 6.28
C TYR A 225 2.93 -11.60 6.85
N PRO A 226 2.96 -11.80 8.17
CA PRO A 226 3.51 -13.04 8.73
C PRO A 226 2.69 -14.26 8.30
N PRO A 227 3.22 -15.49 8.40
CA PRO A 227 2.43 -16.69 8.24
C PRO A 227 1.19 -16.66 9.14
N CYS A 228 0.03 -16.90 8.55
CA CYS A 228 -1.26 -16.88 9.24
C CYS A 228 -1.72 -18.31 9.54
N PRO A 229 -2.06 -18.67 10.77
CA PRO A 229 -2.48 -20.05 11.08
C PRO A 229 -3.80 -20.45 10.41
N GLU A 230 -4.70 -19.47 10.17
CA GLU A 230 -6.05 -19.71 9.64
C GLU A 230 -6.39 -18.65 8.58
N PRO A 231 -5.74 -18.68 7.38
CA PRO A 231 -5.89 -17.65 6.35
C PRO A 231 -7.30 -17.53 5.79
N GLU A 232 -8.12 -18.57 5.89
CA GLU A 232 -9.54 -18.58 5.48
C GLU A 232 -10.41 -17.67 6.36
N LEU A 233 -9.94 -17.29 7.55
CA LEU A 233 -10.72 -16.53 8.53
C LEU A 233 -10.40 -15.04 8.54
N THR A 234 -9.36 -14.58 7.83
CA THR A 234 -8.88 -13.20 7.91
C THR A 234 -8.31 -12.71 6.58
N TYR A 235 -8.14 -11.40 6.45
CA TYR A 235 -7.40 -10.78 5.36
C TYR A 235 -6.05 -10.26 5.83
N GLY A 236 -5.09 -10.20 4.91
CA GLY A 236 -3.93 -9.33 5.05
C GLY A 236 -4.34 -7.87 4.91
N LEU A 237 -5.17 -7.57 3.89
CA LEU A 237 -5.84 -6.28 3.71
C LEU A 237 -7.18 -6.53 3.01
N PRO A 238 -8.32 -6.06 3.53
CA PRO A 238 -9.63 -6.30 2.94
C PRO A 238 -9.77 -5.58 1.60
N ALA A 239 -10.86 -5.85 0.90
CA ALA A 239 -11.18 -5.20 -0.37
C ALA A 239 -11.22 -3.68 -0.23
N HIS A 240 -10.53 -2.99 -1.15
CA HIS A 240 -10.47 -1.53 -1.21
C HIS A 240 -10.11 -1.07 -2.62
N THR A 241 -10.30 0.20 -2.89
CA THR A 241 -9.73 0.94 -4.02
C THR A 241 -8.66 1.90 -3.49
N ASP A 242 -7.74 2.31 -4.35
CA ASP A 242 -6.68 3.24 -3.96
C ASP A 242 -7.10 4.70 -4.15
N PRO A 243 -6.93 5.56 -3.13
CA PRO A 243 -7.37 6.97 -3.19
C PRO A 243 -6.49 7.88 -4.05
N ASN A 244 -5.32 7.44 -4.45
CA ASN A 244 -4.31 8.19 -5.20
C ASN A 244 -4.57 8.14 -6.73
N ALA A 245 -3.62 8.67 -7.53
CA ALA A 245 -3.70 8.60 -8.98
C ALA A 245 -3.21 7.25 -9.51
N LEU A 246 -1.99 6.86 -9.19
CA LEU A 246 -1.35 5.65 -9.69
C LEU A 246 -0.62 4.93 -8.56
N THR A 247 -0.78 3.61 -8.49
CA THR A 247 -0.03 2.74 -7.56
C THR A 247 0.96 1.88 -8.33
N ILE A 248 2.18 1.79 -7.81
CA ILE A 248 3.26 0.95 -8.30
C ILE A 248 3.63 -0.01 -7.19
N LEU A 249 3.37 -1.30 -7.39
CA LEU A 249 3.56 -2.33 -6.39
C LEU A 249 4.69 -3.27 -6.76
N LEU A 250 5.70 -3.37 -5.91
CA LEU A 250 6.65 -4.47 -5.88
C LEU A 250 6.09 -5.59 -5.03
N GLN A 251 5.82 -6.75 -5.64
CA GLN A 251 5.32 -7.94 -4.94
C GLN A 251 6.45 -8.87 -4.51
N ASP A 252 6.19 -9.63 -3.44
CA ASP A 252 6.93 -10.87 -3.17
C ASP A 252 6.82 -11.82 -4.36
N THR A 253 7.95 -12.36 -4.81
CA THR A 253 8.00 -13.25 -5.99
C THR A 253 7.64 -14.71 -5.67
N THR A 254 7.53 -15.06 -4.38
CA THR A 254 7.33 -16.43 -3.91
C THR A 254 5.94 -16.70 -3.35
N VAL A 255 5.20 -15.64 -2.96
CA VAL A 255 3.89 -15.75 -2.33
C VAL A 255 2.86 -14.95 -3.13
N CYS A 256 1.91 -15.63 -3.74
CA CYS A 256 0.76 -15.00 -4.37
C CYS A 256 -0.23 -14.56 -3.28
N GLY A 257 -0.45 -13.25 -3.14
CA GLY A 257 -1.33 -12.70 -2.09
C GLY A 257 -2.19 -11.54 -2.56
N LEU A 258 -1.94 -10.97 -3.76
CA LEU A 258 -2.79 -9.92 -4.35
C LEU A 258 -3.93 -10.56 -5.13
N GLN A 259 -5.14 -10.08 -4.89
CA GLN A 259 -6.34 -10.47 -5.65
C GLN A 259 -7.09 -9.21 -6.10
N ILE A 260 -7.64 -9.27 -7.31
CA ILE A 260 -8.42 -8.19 -7.94
C ILE A 260 -9.84 -8.68 -8.26
N LEU A 261 -10.80 -7.77 -8.22
CA LEU A 261 -12.22 -8.07 -8.48
C LEU A 261 -12.59 -7.61 -9.89
N ILE A 262 -12.88 -8.57 -10.78
CA ILE A 262 -13.32 -8.29 -12.15
C ILE A 262 -14.67 -8.96 -12.37
N ASP A 263 -15.67 -8.20 -12.81
CA ASP A 263 -17.01 -8.70 -13.11
C ASP A 263 -17.62 -9.55 -11.98
N GLY A 264 -17.38 -9.14 -10.73
CA GLY A 264 -17.90 -9.81 -9.52
C GLY A 264 -17.11 -11.05 -9.07
N HIS A 265 -15.99 -11.37 -9.73
CA HIS A 265 -15.17 -12.54 -9.40
C HIS A 265 -13.76 -12.11 -8.97
N TRP A 266 -13.22 -12.80 -7.97
CA TRP A 266 -11.86 -12.58 -7.48
C TRP A 266 -10.85 -13.37 -8.30
N PHE A 267 -9.80 -12.67 -8.77
CA PHE A 267 -8.69 -13.28 -9.51
C PHE A 267 -7.38 -13.04 -8.79
N ALA A 268 -6.53 -14.05 -8.74
CA ALA A 268 -5.19 -13.94 -8.23
C ALA A 268 -4.26 -13.25 -9.25
N VAL A 269 -3.45 -12.31 -8.77
CA VAL A 269 -2.39 -11.68 -9.57
C VAL A 269 -1.08 -12.39 -9.26
N ASN A 270 -0.72 -13.34 -10.11
CA ASN A 270 0.50 -14.12 -9.95
C ASN A 270 1.74 -13.23 -9.96
N PRO A 271 2.62 -13.33 -8.95
CA PRO A 271 3.85 -12.56 -8.93
C PRO A 271 4.77 -12.98 -10.09
N ARG A 272 5.44 -12.00 -10.65
CA ARG A 272 6.42 -12.19 -11.72
C ARG A 272 7.74 -11.56 -11.29
N PRO A 273 8.86 -12.29 -11.42
CA PRO A 273 10.19 -11.71 -11.19
C PRO A 273 10.41 -10.49 -12.07
N ASP A 274 11.10 -9.50 -11.54
CA ASP A 274 11.51 -8.28 -12.23
C ASP A 274 10.33 -7.48 -12.86
N ALA A 275 9.12 -7.59 -12.28
CA ALA A 275 7.96 -6.83 -12.69
C ALA A 275 7.39 -5.99 -11.55
N PHE A 276 6.89 -4.80 -11.88
CA PHE A 276 5.94 -4.08 -11.02
C PHE A 276 4.51 -4.39 -11.42
N VAL A 277 3.61 -4.44 -10.45
CA VAL A 277 2.17 -4.35 -10.69
C VAL A 277 1.77 -2.89 -10.62
N ILE A 278 1.03 -2.45 -11.61
CA ILE A 278 0.51 -1.09 -11.72
C ILE A 278 -1.01 -1.16 -11.56
N ASN A 279 -1.57 -0.25 -10.79
CA ASN A 279 -3.02 -0.08 -10.77
C ASN A 279 -3.46 1.38 -10.79
N ILE A 280 -4.57 1.58 -11.46
CA ILE A 280 -5.28 2.85 -11.54
C ILE A 280 -5.91 3.13 -10.18
N GLY A 281 -5.66 4.32 -9.65
CA GLY A 281 -6.34 4.82 -8.47
C GLY A 281 -7.59 5.64 -8.80
N ASP A 282 -8.33 6.00 -7.78
CA ASP A 282 -9.61 6.69 -7.90
C ASP A 282 -9.50 8.02 -8.67
N GLN A 283 -8.36 8.73 -8.55
CA GLN A 283 -8.20 10.00 -9.24
C GLN A 283 -8.06 9.84 -10.75
N LEU A 284 -7.34 8.82 -11.24
CA LEU A 284 -7.27 8.54 -12.67
C LEU A 284 -8.61 8.01 -13.21
N GLN A 285 -9.40 7.28 -12.41
CA GLN A 285 -10.76 6.93 -12.80
C GLN A 285 -11.60 8.19 -13.01
N ALA A 286 -11.55 9.15 -12.08
CA ALA A 286 -12.30 10.40 -12.20
C ALA A 286 -11.82 11.22 -13.41
N LEU A 287 -10.53 11.44 -13.55
CA LEU A 287 -9.94 12.21 -14.66
C LEU A 287 -10.22 11.60 -16.04
N SER A 288 -10.28 10.27 -16.13
CA SER A 288 -10.67 9.57 -17.37
C SER A 288 -12.17 9.48 -17.58
N ASN A 289 -12.97 10.18 -16.77
CA ASN A 289 -14.45 10.11 -16.81
C ASN A 289 -14.98 8.67 -16.74
N GLY A 290 -14.33 7.81 -15.92
CA GLY A 290 -14.73 6.41 -15.75
C GLY A 290 -14.33 5.47 -16.88
N VAL A 291 -13.60 5.94 -17.90
CA VAL A 291 -13.04 5.07 -18.97
C VAL A 291 -12.06 4.07 -18.38
N TYR A 292 -11.19 4.52 -17.49
CA TYR A 292 -10.29 3.66 -16.71
C TYR A 292 -10.88 3.37 -15.35
N LYS A 293 -10.57 2.19 -14.80
CA LYS A 293 -11.21 1.69 -13.58
C LYS A 293 -10.23 1.63 -12.42
N SER A 294 -10.62 2.21 -11.30
CA SER A 294 -10.02 1.91 -10.01
C SER A 294 -10.70 0.67 -9.45
N VAL A 295 -10.01 -0.44 -9.53
CA VAL A 295 -10.59 -1.77 -9.31
C VAL A 295 -10.39 -2.18 -7.86
N TRP A 296 -11.45 -2.79 -7.28
CA TRP A 296 -11.40 -3.40 -5.96
C TRP A 296 -10.32 -4.49 -5.92
N HIS A 297 -9.46 -4.40 -4.93
CA HIS A 297 -8.39 -5.38 -4.72
C HIS A 297 -8.18 -5.63 -3.23
N ARG A 298 -7.58 -6.78 -2.93
CA ARG A 298 -7.34 -7.21 -1.55
C ARG A 298 -6.04 -7.98 -1.43
N ALA A 299 -5.50 -8.08 -0.21
CA ALA A 299 -4.37 -8.96 0.10
C ALA A 299 -4.83 -10.11 1.00
N VAL A 300 -4.50 -11.32 0.60
CA VAL A 300 -4.72 -12.53 1.39
C VAL A 300 -3.42 -13.05 1.97
N THR A 301 -3.53 -13.86 3.01
CA THR A 301 -2.41 -14.46 3.74
C THR A 301 -2.26 -15.95 3.40
N ASN A 302 -1.16 -16.55 3.86
CA ASN A 302 -0.91 -18.00 3.72
C ASN A 302 -0.33 -18.56 5.03
N THR A 303 -0.30 -19.88 5.16
CA THR A 303 0.15 -20.59 6.38
C THR A 303 1.67 -20.78 6.46
N GLU A 304 2.37 -20.69 5.34
CA GLU A 304 3.74 -21.21 5.25
C GLU A 304 4.81 -20.15 5.42
N LYS A 305 4.71 -19.08 4.65
CA LYS A 305 5.77 -18.06 4.47
C LYS A 305 5.28 -16.66 4.78
N PRO A 306 6.13 -15.80 5.32
CA PRO A 306 5.84 -14.37 5.32
C PRO A 306 5.78 -13.86 3.88
N ARG A 307 5.00 -12.82 3.64
CA ARG A 307 4.95 -12.07 2.38
C ARG A 307 5.35 -10.64 2.64
N LEU A 308 6.24 -10.11 1.82
CA LEU A 308 6.58 -8.68 1.77
C LEU A 308 5.99 -8.07 0.50
N SER A 309 5.44 -6.86 0.59
CA SER A 309 5.12 -6.06 -0.59
C SER A 309 5.36 -4.58 -0.34
N ILE A 310 5.75 -3.85 -1.39
CA ILE A 310 6.11 -2.44 -1.29
C ILE A 310 5.26 -1.69 -2.30
N ALA A 311 4.27 -0.94 -1.79
CA ALA A 311 3.38 -0.12 -2.59
C ALA A 311 3.85 1.33 -2.58
N SER A 312 4.07 1.91 -3.75
CA SER A 312 4.35 3.34 -3.95
C SER A 312 3.14 4.00 -4.58
N PHE A 313 2.63 5.04 -3.92
CA PHE A 313 1.43 5.77 -4.32
C PHE A 313 1.81 7.15 -4.83
N LEU A 314 1.49 7.46 -6.09
CA LEU A 314 1.58 8.81 -6.62
C LEU A 314 0.28 9.55 -6.34
N CYS A 315 0.37 10.57 -5.50
CA CYS A 315 -0.78 11.32 -5.01
C CYS A 315 -0.82 12.69 -5.66
N PRO A 316 -1.98 13.15 -6.18
CA PRO A 316 -2.11 14.52 -6.63
C PRO A 316 -1.69 15.54 -5.56
N SER A 317 -1.37 16.74 -5.97
CA SER A 317 -1.28 17.87 -5.03
C SER A 317 -2.61 18.08 -4.32
N ASP A 318 -2.59 18.42 -3.02
CA ASP A 318 -3.80 18.64 -2.22
C ASP A 318 -4.77 19.65 -2.86
N CYS A 319 -4.23 20.67 -3.53
CA CYS A 319 -5.00 21.71 -4.22
C CYS A 319 -5.34 21.36 -5.69
N ALA A 320 -4.86 20.24 -6.21
CA ALA A 320 -5.19 19.82 -7.57
C ALA A 320 -6.70 19.56 -7.70
N VAL A 321 -7.31 20.13 -8.73
CA VAL A 321 -8.73 19.95 -9.02
C VAL A 321 -8.90 18.74 -9.92
N MET A 322 -9.58 17.74 -9.40
CA MET A 322 -9.98 16.55 -10.16
C MET A 322 -11.23 16.89 -10.95
N SER A 323 -11.08 17.03 -12.25
CA SER A 323 -12.15 17.31 -13.21
C SER A 323 -11.97 16.39 -14.41
N PRO A 324 -13.00 15.67 -14.87
CA PRO A 324 -12.88 14.85 -16.06
C PRO A 324 -12.41 15.66 -17.26
N ALA A 325 -11.45 15.15 -18.01
CA ALA A 325 -10.88 15.83 -19.16
C ALA A 325 -11.96 16.05 -20.23
N LYS A 326 -12.17 17.31 -20.67
CA LYS A 326 -13.24 17.71 -21.60
C LYS A 326 -13.38 16.80 -22.83
N PRO A 327 -12.29 16.44 -23.57
CA PRO A 327 -12.41 15.59 -24.75
C PRO A 327 -13.03 14.21 -24.49
N LEU A 328 -13.13 13.79 -23.22
CA LEU A 328 -13.65 12.46 -22.84
C LEU A 328 -15.18 12.48 -22.56
N TRP A 329 -15.81 13.63 -22.52
CA TRP A 329 -17.24 13.72 -22.20
C TRP A 329 -17.99 14.80 -23.01
N GLU A 330 -17.30 15.74 -23.64
CA GLU A 330 -17.91 16.78 -24.46
C GLU A 330 -18.16 16.20 -25.86
N ALA A 331 -19.43 15.85 -26.13
CA ALA A 331 -19.82 15.44 -27.46
C ALA A 331 -19.94 16.67 -28.39
N GLU A 332 -19.83 16.49 -29.71
CA GLU A 332 -19.97 17.56 -30.70
C GLU A 332 -21.30 18.30 -30.63
N ASP A 333 -22.34 17.67 -30.10
CA ASP A 333 -23.68 18.21 -29.90
C ASP A 333 -23.88 18.89 -28.52
N GLY A 334 -22.90 18.82 -27.60
CA GLY A 334 -22.90 19.56 -26.33
C GLY A 334 -23.86 19.04 -25.26
N GLU A 335 -24.50 17.87 -25.43
CA GLU A 335 -25.50 17.33 -24.50
C GLU A 335 -24.95 16.42 -23.40
N THR A 336 -23.68 15.97 -23.49
CA THR A 336 -23.10 15.06 -22.50
C THR A 336 -22.48 15.81 -21.33
N LYS A 337 -22.70 15.29 -20.10
CA LYS A 337 -22.11 15.81 -18.86
C LYS A 337 -21.02 14.87 -18.36
N PRO A 338 -20.00 15.39 -17.64
CA PRO A 338 -19.05 14.53 -16.99
C PRO A 338 -19.73 13.67 -15.90
N ILE A 339 -19.26 12.45 -15.71
CA ILE A 339 -19.77 11.53 -14.68
C ILE A 339 -19.48 12.09 -13.28
N TYR A 340 -18.32 12.68 -13.10
CA TYR A 340 -17.87 13.22 -11.82
C TYR A 340 -17.91 14.74 -11.82
N ARG A 341 -18.31 15.34 -10.68
CA ARG A 341 -18.18 16.77 -10.43
C ARG A 341 -16.73 17.14 -10.16
N ASP A 342 -16.42 18.42 -10.24
CA ASP A 342 -15.13 18.94 -9.83
C ASP A 342 -14.98 18.87 -8.29
N TYR A 343 -13.78 18.48 -7.84
CA TYR A 343 -13.40 18.46 -6.42
C TYR A 343 -11.89 18.59 -6.27
N THR A 344 -11.42 19.04 -5.11
CA THR A 344 -9.98 19.02 -4.82
C THR A 344 -9.55 17.67 -4.28
N TYR A 345 -8.28 17.29 -4.52
CA TYR A 345 -7.76 16.05 -3.95
C TYR A 345 -7.83 16.04 -2.41
N ALA A 346 -7.62 17.19 -1.75
CA ALA A 346 -7.78 17.31 -0.31
C ALA A 346 -9.21 16.96 0.15
N GLU A 347 -10.25 17.47 -0.55
CA GLU A 347 -11.65 17.14 -0.26
C GLU A 347 -11.90 15.65 -0.38
N TYR A 348 -11.40 15.03 -1.45
CA TYR A 348 -11.52 13.59 -1.66
C TYR A 348 -10.82 12.79 -0.57
N TYR A 349 -9.57 13.15 -0.24
CA TYR A 349 -8.74 12.44 0.72
C TYR A 349 -9.32 12.48 2.14
N GLU A 350 -9.88 13.62 2.56
CA GLU A 350 -10.62 13.75 3.81
C GLU A 350 -11.83 12.82 3.85
N LYS A 351 -12.63 12.80 2.78
CA LYS A 351 -13.79 11.91 2.65
C LYS A 351 -13.38 10.45 2.70
N PHE A 352 -12.34 10.06 1.97
CA PHE A 352 -11.82 8.69 1.93
C PHE A 352 -11.45 8.20 3.34
N TRP A 353 -10.70 8.99 4.11
CA TRP A 353 -10.27 8.60 5.45
C TRP A 353 -11.35 8.73 6.53
N SER A 354 -12.47 9.37 6.23
CA SER A 354 -13.63 9.43 7.13
C SER A 354 -14.44 8.12 7.17
N ARG A 355 -14.23 7.21 6.19
CA ARG A 355 -14.97 5.96 5.99
C ARG A 355 -14.16 4.75 6.44
N ASN A 356 -14.79 3.56 6.46
CA ASN A 356 -14.12 2.26 6.50
C ASN A 356 -13.72 1.84 5.07
N LEU A 357 -12.70 0.97 4.92
CA LEU A 357 -12.20 0.53 3.61
C LEU A 357 -13.23 -0.24 2.78
N ASP A 358 -14.02 -1.07 3.45
CA ASP A 358 -14.97 -2.01 2.90
C ASP A 358 -16.38 -1.43 2.59
N GLN A 359 -16.50 -0.10 2.70
CA GLN A 359 -17.72 0.63 2.33
C GLN A 359 -17.78 0.90 0.81
N GLU A 360 -18.85 1.54 0.38
CA GLU A 360 -19.06 2.00 -1.00
C GLU A 360 -17.81 2.64 -1.61
N HIS A 361 -17.70 2.57 -2.93
CA HIS A 361 -16.62 3.23 -3.65
C HIS A 361 -16.62 4.74 -3.36
N CYS A 362 -15.50 5.32 -2.92
CA CYS A 362 -15.49 6.70 -2.46
C CYS A 362 -15.95 7.70 -3.53
N LEU A 363 -15.65 7.43 -4.80
CA LEU A 363 -16.03 8.27 -5.94
C LEU A 363 -17.55 8.39 -6.12
N GLU A 364 -18.38 7.50 -5.57
CA GLU A 364 -19.85 7.64 -5.62
C GLU A 364 -20.33 8.91 -4.93
N ASN A 365 -19.57 9.44 -3.97
CA ASN A 365 -19.88 10.72 -3.33
C ASN A 365 -19.55 11.95 -4.21
N PHE A 366 -18.94 11.74 -5.37
CA PHE A 366 -18.45 12.77 -6.28
C PHE A 366 -19.10 12.69 -7.66
N LEU A 367 -20.16 11.89 -7.82
CA LEU A 367 -20.94 11.83 -9.04
C LEU A 367 -21.71 13.14 -9.29
N ASN A 368 -21.85 13.52 -10.57
CA ASN A 368 -22.80 14.52 -11.00
C ASN A 368 -24.23 13.94 -10.95
N HIS A 369 -25.14 14.66 -10.36
CA HIS A 369 -26.58 14.33 -10.28
C HIS A 369 -27.40 15.10 -11.31
#